data_7ffbd0c27ab64c0060308ef43b31339a
#
_entry.id   7ffbd0c27ab64c0060308ef43b31339a
#
_cell.length_a   1.000
_cell.length_b   1.000
_cell.length_c   1.000
_cell.angle_alpha   90.00
_cell.angle_beta   90.00
_cell.angle_gamma   90.00
#
_symmetry.space_group_name_H-M   'P 1'
#
loop_
_entity.id
_entity.type
_entity.pdbx_description
1 polymer ?
#
loop_
_entity_poly.entity_id
_entity_poly.type
_entity_poly.pdbx_seq_one_letter_code
_entity_poly.pdbx_strand_id
1 'polypeptide(L)'
;QKHAKVVGYGYSGGALATGWAASLHNHYAPELNVVGWSIGGTVARVRDWLQYIDGTTGAGFSVASIGGLSASIPELHWIQQNLTPRGRLTLDISSRMCMYENLWTQTGKHFISDTYFKGGSSFFQNEGVNAALSRLNLGSNPNLAPRAPVFMFHSKNDLVVPYSFAYGTYQAWCSQGAN
;
A
#
# COMPACT_ATOMS: atom_id res chain seq x y z
N GLN A 1 -15.20 -18.57 -22.41
CA GLN A 1 -14.61 -17.66 -21.38
C GLN A 1 -15.16 -16.23 -21.45
N LYS A 2 -15.62 -15.73 -22.62
CA LYS A 2 -16.16 -14.35 -22.80
C LYS A 2 -17.36 -14.01 -21.89
N HIS A 3 -18.03 -15.00 -21.32
CA HIS A 3 -19.20 -14.80 -20.44
C HIS A 3 -18.94 -15.21 -18.98
N ALA A 4 -17.70 -15.52 -18.64
CA ALA A 4 -17.35 -15.87 -17.26
C ALA A 4 -17.57 -14.65 -16.36
N LYS A 5 -18.27 -14.86 -15.24
CA LYS A 5 -18.35 -13.85 -14.18
C LYS A 5 -17.04 -13.82 -13.42
N VAL A 6 -16.46 -12.65 -13.27
CA VAL A 6 -15.21 -12.42 -12.53
C VAL A 6 -15.52 -11.71 -11.23
N VAL A 7 -14.91 -12.17 -10.14
CA VAL A 7 -14.92 -11.49 -8.83
C VAL A 7 -13.47 -11.29 -8.41
N GLY A 8 -13.12 -10.08 -8.01
CA GLY A 8 -11.83 -9.79 -7.40
C GLY A 8 -11.89 -9.90 -5.89
N TYR A 9 -10.88 -10.51 -5.26
CA TYR A 9 -10.75 -10.59 -3.82
C TYR A 9 -9.33 -10.22 -3.39
N GLY A 10 -9.22 -9.44 -2.31
CA GLY A 10 -7.92 -9.10 -1.73
C GLY A 10 -8.00 -8.78 -0.24
N TYR A 11 -6.91 -9.09 0.48
CA TYR A 11 -6.75 -8.75 1.89
C TYR A 11 -5.42 -8.04 2.13
N SER A 12 -5.38 -7.03 3.03
CA SER A 12 -4.19 -6.25 3.40
C SER A 12 -3.51 -5.61 2.17
N GLY A 13 -2.24 -5.89 1.89
CA GLY A 13 -1.57 -5.47 0.65
C GLY A 13 -2.25 -5.98 -0.62
N GLY A 14 -2.85 -7.19 -0.58
CA GLY A 14 -3.68 -7.72 -1.66
C GLY A 14 -4.97 -6.92 -1.84
N ALA A 15 -5.53 -6.34 -0.78
CA ALA A 15 -6.68 -5.43 -0.88
C ALA A 15 -6.31 -4.12 -1.57
N LEU A 16 -5.11 -3.58 -1.35
CA LEU A 16 -4.60 -2.43 -2.11
C LEU A 16 -4.52 -2.75 -3.61
N ALA A 17 -3.92 -3.89 -3.96
CA ALA A 17 -3.80 -4.32 -5.36
C ALA A 17 -5.18 -4.55 -6.01
N THR A 18 -6.10 -5.23 -5.31
CA THR A 18 -7.47 -5.46 -5.79
C THR A 18 -8.27 -4.15 -5.89
N GLY A 19 -8.09 -3.23 -4.96
CA GLY A 19 -8.70 -1.90 -5.01
C GLY A 19 -8.23 -1.09 -6.22
N TRP A 20 -6.95 -1.15 -6.56
CA TRP A 20 -6.43 -0.56 -7.78
C TRP A 20 -6.94 -1.27 -9.04
N ALA A 21 -7.04 -2.60 -9.03
CA ALA A 21 -7.66 -3.33 -10.13
C ALA A 21 -9.13 -2.91 -10.33
N ALA A 22 -9.89 -2.73 -9.25
CA ALA A 22 -11.26 -2.24 -9.29
C ALA A 22 -11.35 -0.83 -9.89
N SER A 23 -10.46 0.07 -9.46
CA SER A 23 -10.38 1.45 -9.94
C SER A 23 -10.01 1.54 -11.42
N LEU A 24 -9.12 0.67 -11.89
CA LEU A 24 -8.59 0.70 -13.26
C LEU A 24 -9.37 -0.19 -14.24
N HIS A 25 -10.23 -1.08 -13.76
CA HIS A 25 -10.92 -2.09 -14.57
C HIS A 25 -11.56 -1.51 -15.84
N ASN A 26 -12.30 -0.41 -15.71
CA ASN A 26 -13.03 0.19 -16.84
C ASN A 26 -12.12 0.81 -17.93
N HIS A 27 -10.88 1.13 -17.56
CA HIS A 27 -9.91 1.71 -18.48
C HIS A 27 -8.97 0.65 -19.06
N TYR A 28 -8.68 -0.40 -18.28
CA TYR A 28 -7.66 -1.38 -18.62
C TYR A 28 -8.24 -2.65 -19.28
N ALA A 29 -9.36 -3.15 -18.80
CA ALA A 29 -9.97 -4.39 -19.27
C ALA A 29 -11.52 -4.34 -19.22
N PRO A 30 -12.15 -3.35 -19.90
CA PRO A 30 -13.61 -3.13 -19.86
C PRO A 30 -14.41 -4.29 -20.42
N GLU A 31 -13.79 -5.18 -21.20
CA GLU A 31 -14.39 -6.37 -21.79
C GLU A 31 -14.61 -7.51 -20.79
N LEU A 32 -13.97 -7.45 -19.61
CA LEU A 32 -14.15 -8.46 -18.57
C LEU A 32 -15.48 -8.25 -17.84
N ASN A 33 -16.24 -9.33 -17.70
CA ASN A 33 -17.49 -9.32 -16.96
C ASN A 33 -17.25 -9.38 -15.44
N VAL A 34 -16.71 -8.30 -14.89
CA VAL A 34 -16.50 -8.20 -13.45
C VAL A 34 -17.80 -7.84 -12.75
N VAL A 35 -18.26 -8.73 -11.88
CA VAL A 35 -19.55 -8.61 -11.18
C VAL A 35 -19.40 -8.09 -9.74
N GLY A 36 -18.18 -7.97 -9.22
CA GLY A 36 -17.91 -7.39 -7.91
C GLY A 36 -16.48 -7.54 -7.43
N TRP A 37 -16.16 -6.78 -6.42
CA TRP A 37 -14.87 -6.77 -5.72
C TRP A 37 -15.08 -6.96 -4.23
N SER A 38 -14.19 -7.69 -3.56
CA SER A 38 -14.20 -7.83 -2.11
C SER A 38 -12.80 -7.50 -1.57
N ILE A 39 -12.69 -6.48 -0.72
CA ILE A 39 -11.41 -6.03 -0.17
C ILE A 39 -11.49 -5.87 1.33
N GLY A 40 -10.48 -6.37 2.04
CA GLY A 40 -10.43 -6.34 3.50
C GLY A 40 -9.08 -5.93 4.06
N GLY A 41 -9.06 -5.31 5.24
CA GLY A 41 -7.83 -4.85 5.88
C GLY A 41 -6.99 -3.93 4.99
N THR A 42 -7.63 -3.03 4.25
CA THR A 42 -7.05 -2.35 3.09
C THR A 42 -6.02 -1.30 3.46
N VAL A 43 -4.80 -1.43 2.96
CA VAL A 43 -3.71 -0.43 3.05
C VAL A 43 -3.99 0.69 2.05
N ALA A 44 -5.02 1.49 2.33
CA ALA A 44 -5.53 2.49 1.39
C ALA A 44 -4.70 3.78 1.32
N ARG A 45 -3.90 4.06 2.35
CA ARG A 45 -3.08 5.28 2.49
C ARG A 45 -1.64 4.88 2.76
N VAL A 46 -0.88 4.67 1.68
CA VAL A 46 0.43 4.02 1.75
C VAL A 46 1.43 4.81 2.60
N ARG A 47 1.53 6.14 2.39
CA ARG A 47 2.43 7.00 3.15
C ARG A 47 2.13 6.96 4.66
N ASP A 48 0.87 7.18 5.01
CA ASP A 48 0.43 7.26 6.41
C ASP A 48 0.59 5.89 7.10
N TRP A 49 0.33 4.81 6.35
CA TRP A 49 0.54 3.46 6.84
C TRP A 49 2.01 3.13 7.09
N LEU A 50 2.92 3.53 6.21
CA LEU A 50 4.36 3.33 6.43
C LEU A 50 4.83 4.02 7.72
N GLN A 51 4.34 5.22 8.00
CA GLN A 51 4.65 5.93 9.25
C GLN A 51 4.02 5.26 10.48
N TYR A 52 2.79 4.76 10.34
CA TYR A 52 2.06 4.11 11.43
C TYR A 52 2.72 2.80 11.88
N ILE A 53 3.16 1.98 10.93
CA ILE A 53 3.65 0.62 11.22
C ILE A 53 5.13 0.58 11.61
N ASP A 54 5.88 1.65 11.35
CA ASP A 54 7.29 1.74 11.70
C ASP A 54 7.50 1.68 13.22
N GLY A 55 8.45 0.89 13.69
CA GLY A 55 8.71 0.68 15.12
C GLY A 55 7.74 -0.26 15.83
N THR A 56 6.73 -0.79 15.14
CA THR A 56 5.77 -1.76 15.71
C THR A 56 6.23 -3.21 15.47
N THR A 57 5.42 -4.16 15.92
CA THR A 57 5.59 -5.59 15.58
C THR A 57 5.44 -5.85 14.08
N GLY A 58 4.80 -4.95 13.35
CA GLY A 58 4.63 -4.98 11.90
C GLY A 58 5.73 -4.27 11.10
N ALA A 59 6.80 -3.78 11.74
CA ALA A 59 7.86 -3.02 11.07
C ALA A 59 8.49 -3.74 9.86
N GLY A 60 8.50 -5.07 9.84
CA GLY A 60 8.96 -5.85 8.69
C GLY A 60 8.15 -5.60 7.42
N PHE A 61 6.85 -5.29 7.53
CA PHE A 61 6.04 -4.88 6.37
C PHE A 61 6.50 -3.52 5.82
N SER A 62 6.86 -2.55 6.70
CA SER A 62 7.38 -1.26 6.27
C SER A 62 8.68 -1.42 5.47
N VAL A 63 9.62 -2.20 6.00
CA VAL A 63 10.91 -2.47 5.34
C VAL A 63 10.69 -3.11 3.96
N ALA A 64 9.89 -4.17 3.90
CA ALA A 64 9.59 -4.88 2.64
C ALA A 64 8.88 -3.97 1.63
N SER A 65 7.90 -3.17 2.09
CA SER A 65 7.15 -2.24 1.23
C SER A 65 8.04 -1.13 0.69
N ILE A 66 8.88 -0.52 1.52
CA ILE A 66 9.84 0.51 1.08
C ILE A 66 10.80 -0.09 0.04
N GLY A 67 11.29 -1.31 0.27
CA GLY A 67 12.13 -2.02 -0.69
C GLY A 67 11.43 -2.21 -2.03
N GLY A 68 10.23 -2.78 -2.04
CA GLY A 68 9.46 -3.03 -3.25
C GLY A 68 9.06 -1.75 -3.98
N LEU A 69 8.53 -0.75 -3.27
CA LEU A 69 8.12 0.53 -3.85
C LEU A 69 9.31 1.28 -4.46
N SER A 70 10.43 1.34 -3.74
CA SER A 70 11.63 2.04 -4.22
C SER A 70 12.34 1.32 -5.37
N ALA A 71 12.08 0.03 -5.58
CA ALA A 71 12.58 -0.72 -6.74
C ALA A 71 11.68 -0.59 -7.96
N SER A 72 10.36 -0.41 -7.76
CA SER A 72 9.36 -0.48 -8.82
C SER A 72 8.93 0.89 -9.36
N ILE A 73 9.04 1.96 -8.55
CA ILE A 73 8.56 3.29 -8.88
C ILE A 73 9.75 4.23 -9.07
N PRO A 74 10.00 4.75 -10.29
CA PRO A 74 11.19 5.55 -10.59
C PRO A 74 11.38 6.76 -9.67
N GLU A 75 10.32 7.47 -9.32
CA GLU A 75 10.36 8.63 -8.42
C GLU A 75 10.78 8.25 -7.00
N LEU A 76 10.58 6.98 -6.60
CA LEU A 76 10.99 6.46 -5.31
C LEU A 76 12.42 5.89 -5.30
N HIS A 77 13.12 5.80 -6.45
CA HIS A 77 14.54 5.43 -6.49
C HIS A 77 15.41 6.38 -5.66
N TRP A 78 14.96 7.61 -5.46
CA TRP A 78 15.60 8.56 -4.55
C TRP A 78 15.78 7.98 -3.13
N ILE A 79 14.83 7.17 -2.65
CA ILE A 79 14.92 6.49 -1.35
C ILE A 79 16.17 5.61 -1.29
N GLN A 80 16.42 4.80 -2.32
CA GLN A 80 17.61 3.92 -2.38
C GLN A 80 18.93 4.71 -2.38
N GLN A 81 18.96 5.87 -3.02
CA GLN A 81 20.15 6.74 -3.08
C GLN A 81 20.48 7.37 -1.73
N ASN A 82 19.47 7.54 -0.88
CA ASN A 82 19.58 8.16 0.44
C ASN A 82 19.63 7.17 1.62
N LEU A 83 19.75 5.90 1.35
CA LEU A 83 20.00 4.89 2.37
C LEU A 83 21.40 5.05 2.97
N THR A 84 21.51 4.86 4.28
CA THR A 84 22.79 4.61 4.94
C THR A 84 23.34 3.24 4.53
N PRO A 85 24.62 2.91 4.82
CA PRO A 85 25.13 1.54 4.62
C PRO A 85 24.28 0.50 5.36
N ARG A 86 23.79 0.81 6.56
CA ARG A 86 22.91 -0.06 7.34
C ARG A 86 21.53 -0.20 6.69
N GLY A 87 20.98 0.88 6.15
CA GLY A 87 19.71 0.85 5.41
C GLY A 87 19.79 -0.06 4.18
N ARG A 88 20.84 0.07 3.39
CA ARG A 88 21.08 -0.81 2.22
C ARG A 88 21.18 -2.27 2.60
N LEU A 89 22.00 -2.58 3.62
CA LEU A 89 22.15 -3.95 4.12
C LEU A 89 20.80 -4.51 4.61
N THR A 90 20.03 -3.70 5.34
CA THR A 90 18.72 -4.14 5.86
C THR A 90 17.73 -4.43 4.72
N LEU A 91 17.67 -3.60 3.69
CA LEU A 91 16.81 -3.87 2.53
C LEU A 91 17.26 -5.09 1.74
N ASP A 92 18.57 -5.27 1.53
CA ASP A 92 19.13 -6.45 0.84
C ASP A 92 18.77 -7.74 1.59
N ILE A 93 18.97 -7.78 2.90
CA ILE A 93 18.61 -8.92 3.73
C ILE A 93 17.09 -9.16 3.68
N SER A 94 16.28 -8.11 3.88
CA SER A 94 14.82 -8.19 3.86
C SER A 94 14.28 -8.72 2.52
N SER A 95 14.90 -8.36 1.40
CA SER A 95 14.50 -8.81 0.06
C SER A 95 14.67 -10.31 -0.19
N ARG A 96 15.45 -10.98 0.65
CA ARG A 96 15.77 -12.44 0.58
C ARG A 96 15.00 -13.25 1.61
N MET A 97 14.28 -12.59 2.52
CA MET A 97 13.53 -13.24 3.60
C MET A 97 12.11 -13.57 3.18
N CYS A 98 11.56 -14.65 3.72
CA CYS A 98 10.13 -14.87 3.76
C CYS A 98 9.45 -13.84 4.65
N MET A 99 8.15 -13.59 4.45
CA MET A 99 7.39 -12.57 5.18
C MET A 99 7.46 -12.76 6.71
N TYR A 100 7.29 -13.98 7.21
CA TYR A 100 7.31 -14.24 8.66
C TYR A 100 8.69 -14.00 9.27
N GLU A 101 9.75 -14.40 8.57
CA GLU A 101 11.13 -14.16 8.97
C GLU A 101 11.41 -12.65 9.02
N ASN A 102 10.94 -11.90 8.01
CA ASN A 102 11.10 -10.46 7.96
C ASN A 102 10.34 -9.77 9.12
N LEU A 103 9.11 -10.17 9.40
CA LEU A 103 8.36 -9.65 10.55
C LEU A 103 9.10 -9.91 11.87
N TRP A 104 9.57 -11.14 12.07
CA TRP A 104 10.28 -11.50 13.29
C TRP A 104 11.58 -10.71 13.47
N THR A 105 12.41 -10.64 12.44
CA THR A 105 13.72 -10.00 12.50
C THR A 105 13.68 -8.48 12.55
N GLN A 106 12.61 -7.86 12.01
CA GLN A 106 12.44 -6.41 11.94
C GLN A 106 11.49 -5.86 13.01
N THR A 107 10.89 -6.71 13.85
CA THR A 107 9.98 -6.26 14.95
C THR A 107 10.62 -5.14 15.76
N GLY A 108 9.85 -4.07 15.98
CA GLY A 108 10.23 -2.92 16.80
C GLY A 108 11.30 -2.01 16.19
N LYS A 109 11.77 -2.26 14.97
CA LYS A 109 12.78 -1.40 14.34
C LYS A 109 12.14 -0.16 13.73
N HIS A 110 12.64 1.00 14.11
CA HIS A 110 12.34 2.27 13.46
C HIS A 110 13.17 2.40 12.18
N PHE A 111 12.68 1.79 11.10
CA PHE A 111 13.39 1.83 9.82
C PHE A 111 13.38 3.24 9.21
N ILE A 112 12.34 4.03 9.52
CA ILE A 112 12.23 5.44 9.12
C ILE A 112 12.99 6.33 10.11
N SER A 113 14.31 6.17 10.19
CA SER A 113 15.19 6.91 11.10
C SER A 113 16.55 7.17 10.46
N ASP A 114 17.36 8.04 11.09
CA ASP A 114 18.73 8.37 10.64
C ASP A 114 19.66 7.15 10.63
N THR A 115 19.32 6.10 11.36
CA THR A 115 20.05 4.83 11.31
C THR A 115 20.02 4.20 9.91
N TYR A 116 18.91 4.34 9.18
CA TYR A 116 18.67 3.67 7.90
C TYR A 116 18.60 4.62 6.72
N PHE A 117 18.16 5.87 6.93
CA PHE A 117 18.05 6.90 5.92
C PHE A 117 18.84 8.13 6.29
N LYS A 118 19.54 8.73 5.33
CA LYS A 118 20.16 10.03 5.52
C LYS A 118 19.06 11.09 5.72
N GLY A 119 19.03 11.73 6.90
CA GLY A 119 17.99 12.68 7.28
C GLY A 119 16.69 12.04 7.81
N GLY A 120 16.73 10.74 8.20
CA GLY A 120 15.64 10.07 8.90
C GLY A 120 14.31 10.14 8.17
N SER A 121 13.26 10.55 8.88
CA SER A 121 11.90 10.69 8.33
C SER A 121 11.74 11.84 7.33
N SER A 122 12.77 12.68 7.13
CA SER A 122 12.71 13.79 6.18
C SER A 122 12.48 13.36 4.74
N PHE A 123 12.71 12.09 4.39
CA PHE A 123 12.41 11.59 3.06
C PHE A 123 10.91 11.74 2.69
N PHE A 124 9.99 11.72 3.67
CA PHE A 124 8.58 12.02 3.43
C PHE A 124 8.31 13.51 3.09
N GLN A 125 9.28 14.38 3.32
CA GLN A 125 9.19 15.81 2.96
C GLN A 125 9.72 16.06 1.54
N ASN A 126 10.42 15.09 0.94
CA ASN A 126 10.80 15.17 -0.46
C ASN A 126 9.53 15.18 -1.34
N GLU A 127 9.36 16.23 -2.13
CA GLU A 127 8.15 16.45 -2.93
C GLU A 127 7.86 15.30 -3.89
N GLY A 128 8.90 14.79 -4.59
CA GLY A 128 8.78 13.66 -5.52
C GLY A 128 8.32 12.38 -4.82
N VAL A 129 8.94 12.06 -3.68
CA VAL A 129 8.56 10.89 -2.85
C VAL A 129 7.12 11.03 -2.35
N ASN A 130 6.79 12.20 -1.80
CA ASN A 130 5.46 12.45 -1.25
C ASN A 130 4.37 12.39 -2.34
N ALA A 131 4.62 12.99 -3.50
CA ALA A 131 3.71 12.92 -4.64
C ALA A 131 3.52 11.48 -5.14
N ALA A 132 4.61 10.71 -5.26
CA ALA A 132 4.56 9.31 -5.68
C ALA A 132 3.75 8.45 -4.70
N LEU A 133 4.01 8.55 -3.40
CA LEU A 133 3.27 7.81 -2.38
C LEU A 133 1.79 8.23 -2.31
N SER A 134 1.49 9.52 -2.52
CA SER A 134 0.11 10.03 -2.52
C SER A 134 -0.71 9.50 -3.70
N ARG A 135 -0.08 9.28 -4.87
CA ARG A 135 -0.74 8.65 -6.03
C ARG A 135 -1.15 7.20 -5.78
N LEU A 136 -0.55 6.53 -4.81
CA LEU A 136 -0.91 5.16 -4.43
C LEU A 136 -2.15 5.09 -3.52
N ASN A 137 -2.67 6.22 -3.07
CA ASN A 137 -3.84 6.25 -2.20
C ASN A 137 -5.10 5.92 -2.99
N LEU A 138 -5.86 4.92 -2.54
CA LEU A 138 -7.16 4.57 -3.12
C LEU A 138 -8.19 5.68 -2.89
N GLY A 139 -9.04 5.94 -3.88
CA GLY A 139 -10.10 6.94 -3.80
C GLY A 139 -9.62 8.39 -3.95
N SER A 140 -8.32 8.63 -4.19
CA SER A 140 -7.77 9.99 -4.37
C SER A 140 -8.14 10.62 -5.73
N ASN A 141 -8.42 9.80 -6.74
CA ASN A 141 -8.81 10.25 -8.07
C ASN A 141 -10.28 9.90 -8.36
N PRO A 142 -11.19 10.90 -8.46
CA PRO A 142 -12.61 10.65 -8.67
C PRO A 142 -12.94 10.00 -10.02
N ASN A 143 -12.06 10.13 -11.02
CA ASN A 143 -12.24 9.48 -12.31
C ASN A 143 -11.95 7.98 -12.29
N LEU A 144 -11.42 7.47 -11.18
CA LEU A 144 -11.06 6.07 -10.99
C LEU A 144 -11.93 5.37 -9.93
N ALA A 145 -13.14 5.89 -9.68
CA ALA A 145 -14.08 5.19 -8.81
C ALA A 145 -14.51 3.86 -9.44
N PRO A 146 -14.53 2.75 -8.68
CA PRO A 146 -15.00 1.46 -9.18
C PRO A 146 -16.44 1.53 -9.68
N ARG A 147 -16.74 0.90 -10.81
CA ARG A 147 -18.11 0.80 -11.34
C ARG A 147 -18.83 -0.48 -10.92
N ALA A 148 -18.11 -1.58 -10.84
CA ALA A 148 -18.66 -2.81 -10.26
C ALA A 148 -18.73 -2.69 -8.74
N PRO A 149 -19.72 -3.30 -8.07
CA PRO A 149 -19.89 -3.22 -6.62
C PRO A 149 -18.64 -3.61 -5.84
N VAL A 150 -18.33 -2.88 -4.77
CA VAL A 150 -17.19 -3.15 -3.89
C VAL A 150 -17.68 -3.46 -2.48
N PHE A 151 -17.48 -4.67 -2.02
CA PHE A 151 -17.68 -5.05 -0.62
C PHE A 151 -16.39 -4.80 0.17
N MET A 152 -16.44 -3.84 1.10
CA MET A 152 -15.31 -3.52 1.97
C MET A 152 -15.56 -4.04 3.39
N PHE A 153 -14.58 -4.73 3.98
CA PHE A 153 -14.61 -5.18 5.36
C PHE A 153 -13.31 -4.89 6.09
N HIS A 154 -13.38 -4.53 7.37
CA HIS A 154 -12.21 -4.16 8.16
C HIS A 154 -12.49 -4.29 9.65
N SER A 155 -11.55 -4.80 10.42
CA SER A 155 -11.63 -4.78 11.87
C SER A 155 -11.42 -3.37 12.40
N LYS A 156 -12.28 -2.89 13.30
CA LYS A 156 -12.09 -1.60 13.98
C LYS A 156 -10.84 -1.58 14.87
N ASN A 157 -10.40 -2.75 15.34
CA ASN A 157 -9.25 -2.93 16.21
C ASN A 157 -8.04 -3.50 15.46
N ASP A 158 -7.93 -3.26 14.15
CA ASP A 158 -6.77 -3.69 13.37
C ASP A 158 -5.53 -2.88 13.81
N LEU A 159 -4.53 -3.60 14.35
CA LEU A 159 -3.27 -3.02 14.83
C LEU A 159 -2.21 -2.90 13.73
N VAL A 160 -2.45 -3.47 12.56
CA VAL A 160 -1.51 -3.46 11.43
C VAL A 160 -1.91 -2.41 10.40
N VAL A 161 -3.22 -2.30 10.13
CA VAL A 161 -3.76 -1.31 9.18
C VAL A 161 -4.90 -0.55 9.86
N PRO A 162 -4.72 0.73 10.21
CA PRO A 162 -5.79 1.50 10.85
C PRO A 162 -7.09 1.49 10.06
N TYR A 163 -8.20 1.16 10.73
CA TYR A 163 -9.55 1.17 10.15
C TYR A 163 -9.89 2.49 9.43
N SER A 164 -9.43 3.62 9.98
CA SER A 164 -9.70 4.95 9.43
C SER A 164 -9.21 5.12 7.98
N PHE A 165 -8.14 4.41 7.58
CA PHE A 165 -7.62 4.50 6.22
C PHE A 165 -8.58 3.86 5.20
N ALA A 166 -9.09 2.68 5.51
CA ALA A 166 -10.10 2.01 4.68
C ALA A 166 -11.43 2.77 4.69
N TYR A 167 -11.85 3.28 5.85
CA TYR A 167 -13.09 4.05 5.99
C TYR A 167 -13.06 5.35 5.16
N GLY A 168 -11.93 6.06 5.13
CA GLY A 168 -11.75 7.23 4.28
C GLY A 168 -11.87 6.92 2.78
N THR A 169 -11.36 5.77 2.35
CA THR A 169 -11.52 5.31 0.95
C THR A 169 -12.98 4.94 0.64
N TYR A 170 -13.65 4.24 1.57
CA TYR A 170 -15.08 3.96 1.46
C TYR A 170 -15.89 5.25 1.25
N GLN A 171 -15.69 6.25 2.10
CA GLN A 171 -16.38 7.54 1.97
C GLN A 171 -16.08 8.23 0.63
N ALA A 172 -14.82 8.22 0.19
CA ALA A 172 -14.42 8.81 -1.08
C ALA A 172 -15.11 8.11 -2.27
N TRP A 173 -15.07 6.78 -2.32
CA TRP A 173 -15.71 6.02 -3.40
C TRP A 173 -17.23 6.20 -3.41
N CYS A 174 -17.89 6.15 -2.26
CA CYS A 174 -19.34 6.41 -2.19
C CYS A 174 -19.69 7.81 -2.70
N SER A 175 -18.94 8.85 -2.32
CA SER A 175 -19.17 10.22 -2.82
C SER A 175 -18.89 10.37 -4.31
N GLN A 176 -18.10 9.50 -4.89
CA GLN A 176 -17.76 9.42 -6.31
C GLN A 176 -18.73 8.51 -7.10
N GLY A 177 -19.74 7.94 -6.47
CA GLY A 177 -20.78 7.14 -7.10
C GLY A 177 -20.47 5.65 -7.25
N ALA A 178 -19.47 5.12 -6.53
CA ALA A 178 -19.25 3.68 -6.43
C ALA A 178 -20.34 3.01 -5.57
N ASN A 179 -20.70 1.77 -5.91
CA ASN A 179 -21.66 0.91 -5.20
C ASN A 179 -20.94 -0.09 -4.30
#